data_46c414df0eb141943181c4a1f4316f4a
#
_entry.id   46c414df0eb141943181c4a1f4316f4a
#
_cell.length_a   1.000
_cell.length_b   1.000
_cell.length_c   1.000
_cell.angle_alpha   90.00
_cell.angle_beta   90.00
_cell.angle_gamma   90.00
#
_symmetry.space_group_name_H-M   'P 1'
#
loop_
_entity.id
_entity.type
_entity.pdbx_description
1 polymer ?
#
loop_
_entity_poly.entity_id
_entity_poly.type
_entity_poly.pdbx_seq_one_letter_code
_entity_poly.pdbx_strand_id
1 'polypeptide(L)'
;MNLHLSTLQPKRVRHELRMRELEVINVQRISKNFVSVTFTGPDLADFTSLSFDDHIKVIFTPADGEQIRRDYTPRAFDVEKLELTIEFALHDGGYASDWAQQAAVGQRLMIGGPRGSMIVPMEYDWHILIGDPTALPAISRRVEELPAGAQVIVLAQVEDSDDIRTFDTAAHLDIKWSTAPDELLLAVKSLILPAGTGYIWCAGEANVMAEIKQILITDKNYPSKDVSVASYWKTGFSDFHEHL
;
A
#
# COMPACT_ATOMS: atom_id res chain seq x y z
N MET A 1 26.95 1.97 -31.25
CA MET A 1 27.26 1.57 -29.86
C MET A 1 25.92 1.26 -29.21
N ASN A 2 25.48 -0.01 -29.30
CA ASN A 2 24.18 -0.45 -28.75
C ASN A 2 24.30 -0.50 -27.22
N LEU A 3 23.82 0.55 -26.57
CA LEU A 3 23.58 0.51 -25.16
C LEU A 3 22.51 -0.59 -24.90
N HIS A 4 22.86 -1.61 -24.14
CA HIS A 4 21.91 -2.52 -23.53
C HIS A 4 20.90 -1.67 -22.74
N LEU A 5 19.76 -1.41 -23.34
CA LEU A 5 18.55 -1.12 -22.60
C LEU A 5 18.23 -2.39 -21.81
N SER A 6 18.81 -2.51 -20.61
CA SER A 6 18.30 -3.48 -19.66
C SER A 6 16.84 -3.11 -19.47
N THR A 7 15.95 -3.97 -19.90
CA THR A 7 14.51 -3.75 -19.73
C THR A 7 14.23 -3.85 -18.23
N LEU A 8 14.14 -2.69 -17.56
CA LEU A 8 13.67 -2.62 -16.20
C LEU A 8 12.29 -3.28 -16.16
N GLN A 9 12.15 -4.29 -15.34
CA GLN A 9 10.87 -5.00 -15.18
C GLN A 9 10.69 -5.41 -13.72
N PRO A 10 9.47 -5.27 -13.18
CA PRO A 10 9.15 -5.83 -11.89
C PRO A 10 9.42 -7.34 -11.84
N LYS A 11 9.97 -7.80 -10.73
CA LYS A 11 10.31 -9.22 -10.52
C LYS A 11 9.50 -9.81 -9.38
N ARG A 12 8.80 -10.89 -9.64
CA ARG A 12 8.06 -11.62 -8.61
C ARG A 12 8.98 -12.58 -7.86
N VAL A 13 8.96 -12.47 -6.54
CA VAL A 13 9.58 -13.42 -5.60
C VAL A 13 8.47 -14.08 -4.80
N ARG A 14 8.54 -15.41 -4.63
CA ARG A 14 7.59 -16.15 -3.78
C ARG A 14 8.22 -16.38 -2.41
N HIS A 15 7.40 -16.31 -1.38
CA HIS A 15 7.76 -16.62 -0.01
C HIS A 15 7.01 -17.85 0.48
N GLU A 16 7.57 -18.55 1.45
CA GLU A 16 6.88 -19.59 2.19
C GLU A 16 5.76 -18.94 3.03
N LEU A 17 4.53 -19.44 2.86
CA LEU A 17 3.41 -18.93 3.65
C LEU A 17 3.57 -19.38 5.10
N ARG A 18 3.73 -18.42 6.01
CA ARG A 18 3.81 -18.66 7.44
C ARG A 18 2.70 -17.92 8.17
N MET A 19 2.13 -18.62 9.15
CA MET A 19 1.21 -18.03 10.13
C MET A 19 2.02 -17.60 11.35
N ARG A 20 1.72 -16.41 11.88
CA ARG A 20 2.43 -15.80 13.01
C ARG A 20 1.43 -15.24 14.02
N GLU A 21 1.57 -15.64 15.29
CA GLU A 21 0.82 -15.01 16.37
C GLU A 21 1.60 -13.79 16.86
N LEU A 22 0.94 -12.63 16.90
CA LEU A 22 1.55 -11.37 17.27
C LEU A 22 0.78 -10.71 18.41
N GLU A 23 1.49 -9.97 19.24
CA GLU A 23 0.96 -9.17 20.33
C GLU A 23 1.11 -7.68 20.04
N VAL A 24 0.09 -6.89 20.31
CA VAL A 24 0.11 -5.43 20.20
C VAL A 24 1.00 -4.84 21.29
N ILE A 25 2.01 -4.06 20.90
CA ILE A 25 2.90 -3.34 21.82
C ILE A 25 2.75 -1.82 21.79
N ASN A 26 2.19 -1.29 20.69
CA ASN A 26 1.91 0.13 20.58
C ASN A 26 0.69 0.39 19.70
N VAL A 27 -0.10 1.38 20.08
CA VAL A 27 -1.23 1.88 19.30
C VAL A 27 -1.15 3.39 19.25
N GLN A 28 -1.12 3.96 18.05
CA GLN A 28 -1.02 5.38 17.84
C GLN A 28 -2.10 5.87 16.88
N ARG A 29 -2.90 6.83 17.28
CA ARG A 29 -3.77 7.58 16.38
C ARG A 29 -2.91 8.50 15.52
N ILE A 30 -2.82 8.25 14.20
CA ILE A 30 -2.01 9.05 13.28
C ILE A 30 -2.78 10.30 12.87
N SER A 31 -4.06 10.13 12.57
CA SER A 31 -4.96 11.19 12.11
C SER A 31 -6.40 10.82 12.42
N LYS A 32 -7.34 11.60 11.90
CA LYS A 32 -8.77 11.34 12.09
C LYS A 32 -9.17 9.94 11.61
N ASN A 33 -8.68 9.51 10.45
CA ASN A 33 -9.08 8.27 9.82
C ASN A 33 -7.96 7.21 9.75
N PHE A 34 -6.88 7.35 10.56
CA PHE A 34 -5.80 6.37 10.58
C PHE A 34 -5.33 6.02 12.00
N VAL A 35 -5.15 4.73 12.21
CA VAL A 35 -4.50 4.16 13.40
C VAL A 35 -3.30 3.32 12.97
N SER A 36 -2.16 3.55 13.60
CA SER A 36 -0.96 2.71 13.48
C SER A 36 -0.90 1.76 14.66
N VAL A 37 -0.73 0.49 14.39
CA VAL A 37 -0.57 -0.55 15.41
C VAL A 37 0.77 -1.26 15.17
N THR A 38 1.61 -1.26 16.21
CA THR A 38 2.87 -2.02 16.20
C THR A 38 2.70 -3.30 17.00
N PHE A 39 3.10 -4.38 16.39
CA PHE A 39 3.03 -5.72 16.93
C PHE A 39 4.43 -6.26 17.20
N THR A 40 4.52 -7.20 18.13
CA THR A 40 5.71 -8.03 18.36
C THR A 40 5.38 -9.50 18.41
N GLY A 41 6.39 -10.34 18.18
CA GLY A 41 6.29 -11.78 18.33
C GLY A 41 7.57 -12.49 17.90
N PRO A 42 7.95 -13.63 18.54
CA PRO A 42 9.17 -14.35 18.20
C PRO A 42 9.16 -14.85 16.74
N ASP A 43 7.98 -15.07 16.18
CA ASP A 43 7.81 -15.52 14.79
C ASP A 43 8.14 -14.43 13.74
N LEU A 44 8.44 -13.20 14.18
CA LEU A 44 8.90 -12.13 13.29
C LEU A 44 10.41 -12.21 12.98
N ALA A 45 11.17 -13.09 13.64
CA ALA A 45 12.61 -13.25 13.40
C ALA A 45 12.97 -13.60 11.94
N ASP A 46 12.05 -14.22 11.21
CA ASP A 46 12.20 -14.56 9.78
C ASP A 46 11.20 -13.83 8.87
N PHE A 47 10.57 -12.77 9.37
CA PHE A 47 9.62 -12.00 8.58
C PHE A 47 10.32 -11.34 7.40
N THR A 48 9.72 -11.47 6.22
CA THR A 48 10.28 -10.93 4.98
C THR A 48 9.20 -10.25 4.16
N SER A 49 9.47 -9.00 3.78
CA SER A 49 8.63 -8.23 2.86
C SER A 49 9.56 -7.38 2.00
N LEU A 50 9.71 -7.75 0.73
CA LEU A 50 10.71 -7.19 -0.19
C LEU A 50 10.16 -6.09 -1.09
N SER A 51 8.85 -5.83 -1.03
CA SER A 51 8.21 -4.78 -1.81
C SER A 51 7.24 -3.96 -0.97
N PHE A 52 7.14 -2.70 -1.31
CA PHE A 52 6.27 -1.73 -0.65
C PHE A 52 4.78 -2.08 -0.72
N ASP A 53 4.36 -2.81 -1.75
CA ASP A 53 2.98 -3.24 -1.99
C ASP A 53 2.70 -4.69 -1.54
N ASP A 54 3.62 -5.31 -0.80
CA ASP A 54 3.37 -6.59 -0.18
C ASP A 54 2.18 -6.50 0.77
N HIS A 55 1.42 -7.58 0.84
CA HIS A 55 0.30 -7.69 1.78
C HIS A 55 0.37 -8.96 2.61
N ILE A 56 -0.14 -8.85 3.81
CA ILE A 56 -0.35 -9.94 4.75
C ILE A 56 -1.83 -10.05 5.07
N LYS A 57 -2.30 -11.26 5.33
CA LYS A 57 -3.64 -11.48 5.88
C LYS A 57 -3.61 -11.25 7.39
N VAL A 58 -4.32 -10.24 7.86
CA VAL A 58 -4.64 -10.09 9.28
C VAL A 58 -5.91 -10.88 9.56
N ILE A 59 -5.87 -11.73 10.58
CA ILE A 59 -6.92 -12.69 10.89
C ILE A 59 -7.52 -12.33 12.25
N PHE A 60 -8.75 -11.90 12.23
CA PHE A 60 -9.53 -11.59 13.41
C PHE A 60 -10.42 -12.78 13.75
N THR A 61 -10.58 -13.04 15.03
CA THR A 61 -11.48 -14.11 15.54
C THR A 61 -12.52 -13.46 16.46
N PRO A 62 -13.69 -13.06 15.94
CA PRO A 62 -14.80 -12.58 16.76
C PRO A 62 -15.30 -13.63 17.76
N ALA A 63 -16.10 -13.19 18.73
CA ALA A 63 -16.63 -14.07 19.76
C ALA A 63 -17.56 -15.18 19.24
N ASP A 64 -18.18 -15.00 18.08
CA ASP A 64 -18.98 -16.01 17.37
C ASP A 64 -18.13 -17.10 16.69
N GLY A 65 -16.80 -16.91 16.65
CA GLY A 65 -15.84 -17.90 16.19
C GLY A 65 -15.59 -17.92 14.69
N GLU A 66 -16.29 -17.17 13.87
CA GLU A 66 -16.02 -17.06 12.44
C GLU A 66 -14.83 -16.14 12.17
N GLN A 67 -13.80 -16.65 11.48
CA GLN A 67 -12.61 -15.88 11.18
C GLN A 67 -12.85 -14.87 10.06
N ILE A 68 -12.50 -13.62 10.35
CA ILE A 68 -12.47 -12.52 9.38
C ILE A 68 -11.04 -12.28 8.95
N ARG A 69 -10.79 -12.26 7.64
CA ARG A 69 -9.44 -12.06 7.07
C ARG A 69 -9.43 -10.82 6.20
N ARG A 70 -8.44 -9.95 6.41
CA ARG A 70 -8.28 -8.72 5.62
C ARG A 70 -6.82 -8.55 5.23
N ASP A 71 -6.61 -8.02 4.04
CA ASP A 71 -5.27 -7.70 3.55
C ASP A 71 -4.80 -6.35 4.07
N TYR A 72 -3.57 -6.31 4.57
CA TYR A 72 -2.91 -5.10 5.02
C TYR A 72 -1.46 -5.07 4.56
N THR A 73 -0.97 -3.86 4.30
CA THR A 73 0.43 -3.63 3.97
C THR A 73 1.29 -3.70 5.24
N PRO A 74 2.41 -4.46 5.23
CA PRO A 74 3.47 -4.30 6.22
C PRO A 74 4.09 -2.90 6.07
N ARG A 75 3.59 -1.93 6.84
CA ARG A 75 4.02 -0.54 6.73
C ARG A 75 5.49 -0.35 7.08
N ALA A 76 5.92 -1.01 8.13
CA ALA A 76 7.31 -1.09 8.57
C ALA A 76 7.54 -2.39 9.35
N PHE A 77 8.76 -2.89 9.35
CA PHE A 77 9.13 -4.05 10.17
C PHE A 77 10.62 -3.99 10.52
N ASP A 78 10.95 -4.56 11.66
CA ASP A 78 12.32 -4.69 12.17
C ASP A 78 12.49 -6.09 12.77
N VAL A 79 13.24 -6.94 12.07
CA VAL A 79 13.44 -8.34 12.49
C VAL A 79 14.36 -8.48 13.70
N GLU A 80 15.21 -7.47 13.98
CA GLU A 80 16.09 -7.48 15.15
C GLU A 80 15.29 -7.12 16.41
N LYS A 81 14.34 -6.18 16.28
CA LYS A 81 13.42 -5.82 17.37
C LYS A 81 12.20 -6.72 17.45
N LEU A 82 11.98 -7.58 16.45
CA LEU A 82 10.79 -8.40 16.31
C LEU A 82 9.51 -7.55 16.26
N GLU A 83 9.53 -6.49 15.47
CA GLU A 83 8.43 -5.53 15.35
C GLU A 83 7.85 -5.50 13.93
N LEU A 84 6.54 -5.38 13.84
CA LEU A 84 5.78 -5.16 12.62
C LEU A 84 4.75 -4.08 12.85
N THR A 85 4.74 -3.05 12.00
CA THR A 85 3.76 -1.97 12.04
C THR A 85 2.78 -2.09 10.89
N ILE A 86 1.49 -1.96 11.19
CA ILE A 86 0.38 -1.90 10.24
C ILE A 86 -0.39 -0.60 10.47
N GLU A 87 -0.69 0.11 9.41
CA GLU A 87 -1.60 1.25 9.44
C GLU A 87 -2.99 0.83 8.95
N PHE A 88 -4.00 1.17 9.72
CA PHE A 88 -5.41 0.89 9.44
C PHE A 88 -6.09 2.17 8.99
N ALA A 89 -6.56 2.20 7.74
CA ALA A 89 -7.51 3.20 7.31
C ALA A 89 -8.88 2.88 7.93
N LEU A 90 -9.43 3.83 8.66
CA LEU A 90 -10.69 3.67 9.38
C LEU A 90 -11.85 4.07 8.48
N HIS A 91 -12.90 3.27 8.53
CA HIS A 91 -14.16 3.52 7.84
C HIS A 91 -15.31 2.89 8.61
N ASP A 92 -16.51 3.36 8.39
CA ASP A 92 -17.70 2.83 9.08
C ASP A 92 -18.04 1.41 8.62
N GLY A 93 -18.48 0.58 9.56
CA GLY A 93 -19.06 -0.75 9.29
C GLY A 93 -18.06 -1.84 8.91
N GLY A 94 -16.75 -1.64 9.15
CA GLY A 94 -15.72 -2.65 8.90
C GLY A 94 -15.16 -3.26 10.18
N TYR A 95 -15.23 -4.59 10.34
CA TYR A 95 -14.72 -5.25 11.55
C TYR A 95 -13.27 -4.89 11.88
N ALA A 96 -12.40 -4.86 10.85
CA ALA A 96 -10.99 -4.51 11.04
C ALA A 96 -10.80 -3.04 11.46
N SER A 97 -11.63 -2.13 10.93
CA SER A 97 -11.68 -0.73 11.33
C SER A 97 -12.13 -0.58 12.79
N ASP A 98 -13.23 -1.27 13.15
CA ASP A 98 -13.75 -1.26 14.53
C ASP A 98 -12.74 -1.84 15.52
N TRP A 99 -12.06 -2.93 15.13
CA TRP A 99 -10.99 -3.52 15.92
C TRP A 99 -9.83 -2.54 16.12
N ALA A 100 -9.37 -1.90 15.05
CA ALA A 100 -8.25 -0.97 15.11
C ALA A 100 -8.54 0.28 15.97
N GLN A 101 -9.79 0.75 15.96
CA GLN A 101 -10.23 1.85 16.83
C GLN A 101 -10.21 1.49 18.33
N GLN A 102 -10.35 0.19 18.64
CA GLN A 102 -10.38 -0.34 20.00
C GLN A 102 -9.11 -1.11 20.37
N ALA A 103 -8.11 -1.14 19.48
CA ALA A 103 -6.87 -1.87 19.70
C ALA A 103 -6.17 -1.39 20.97
N ALA A 104 -5.67 -2.34 21.76
CA ALA A 104 -4.97 -2.07 23.01
C ALA A 104 -3.72 -2.95 23.14
N VAL A 105 -2.72 -2.43 23.84
CA VAL A 105 -1.49 -3.16 24.17
C VAL A 105 -1.84 -4.47 24.90
N GLY A 106 -1.18 -5.57 24.54
CA GLY A 106 -1.40 -6.91 25.06
C GLY A 106 -2.44 -7.72 24.29
N GLN A 107 -3.21 -7.12 23.37
CA GLN A 107 -4.10 -7.90 22.50
C GLN A 107 -3.28 -8.73 21.51
N ARG A 108 -3.82 -9.89 21.14
CA ARG A 108 -3.17 -10.80 20.19
C ARG A 108 -4.02 -11.00 18.96
N LEU A 109 -3.34 -11.18 17.83
CA LEU A 109 -3.96 -11.60 16.58
C LEU A 109 -2.99 -12.47 15.77
N MET A 110 -3.54 -13.14 14.77
CA MET A 110 -2.79 -13.96 13.84
C MET A 110 -2.61 -13.22 12.51
N ILE A 111 -1.42 -13.33 11.94
CA ILE A 111 -1.19 -12.89 10.56
C ILE A 111 -0.72 -14.05 9.69
N GLY A 112 -0.94 -13.97 8.38
CA GLY A 112 -0.44 -14.91 7.40
C GLY A 112 0.28 -14.23 6.24
N GLY A 113 1.46 -14.70 5.86
CA GLY A 113 2.20 -14.15 4.73
C GLY A 113 3.37 -13.22 5.11
N PRO A 114 3.86 -12.40 4.16
CA PRO A 114 3.44 -12.29 2.75
C PRO A 114 3.65 -13.60 1.96
N ARG A 115 2.85 -13.82 0.91
CA ARG A 115 3.03 -14.97 -0.01
C ARG A 115 4.11 -14.73 -1.07
N GLY A 116 4.50 -13.50 -1.24
CA GLY A 116 5.50 -13.10 -2.23
C GLY A 116 5.55 -11.59 -2.35
N SER A 117 6.55 -11.12 -3.09
CA SER A 117 6.79 -9.70 -3.35
C SER A 117 6.90 -9.45 -4.85
N MET A 118 6.38 -8.32 -5.31
CA MET A 118 6.61 -7.80 -6.64
C MET A 118 7.67 -6.69 -6.54
N ILE A 119 8.93 -7.06 -6.70
CA ILE A 119 10.04 -6.12 -6.57
C ILE A 119 10.07 -5.20 -7.79
N VAL A 120 9.74 -3.94 -7.56
CA VAL A 120 9.80 -2.88 -8.57
C VAL A 120 11.19 -2.24 -8.52
N PRO A 121 11.95 -2.23 -9.64
CA PRO A 121 13.25 -1.58 -9.69
C PRO A 121 13.23 -0.14 -9.17
N MET A 122 14.29 0.25 -8.48
CA MET A 122 14.48 1.63 -7.99
C MET A 122 15.04 2.55 -9.09
N GLU A 123 15.59 1.95 -10.17
CA GLU A 123 16.33 2.59 -11.23
C GLU A 123 15.45 3.18 -12.34
N TYR A 124 14.12 3.12 -12.20
CA TYR A 124 13.24 3.88 -13.08
C TYR A 124 13.55 5.38 -12.96
N ASP A 125 13.53 6.11 -14.08
CA ASP A 125 13.78 7.56 -14.11
C ASP A 125 12.76 8.32 -13.24
N TRP A 126 11.55 7.76 -13.11
CA TRP A 126 10.51 8.30 -12.25
C TRP A 126 9.51 7.22 -11.81
N HIS A 127 8.84 7.49 -10.69
CA HIS A 127 7.75 6.69 -10.13
C HIS A 127 6.48 7.53 -10.01
N ILE A 128 5.34 6.96 -10.33
CA ILE A 128 4.02 7.56 -10.05
C ILE A 128 3.24 6.60 -9.17
N LEU A 129 2.76 7.10 -8.05
CA LEU A 129 1.98 6.34 -7.07
C LEU A 129 0.61 6.99 -6.95
N ILE A 130 -0.44 6.21 -7.18
CA ILE A 130 -1.82 6.72 -7.20
C ILE A 130 -2.66 5.85 -6.26
N GLY A 131 -3.43 6.49 -5.36
CA GLY A 131 -4.28 5.68 -4.49
C GLY A 131 -5.23 6.46 -3.60
N ASP A 132 -6.13 5.69 -3.02
CA ASP A 132 -7.06 6.13 -1.99
C ASP A 132 -6.48 5.90 -0.56
N PRO A 133 -7.24 6.16 0.53
CA PRO A 133 -6.75 5.96 1.90
C PRO A 133 -6.17 4.56 2.16
N THR A 134 -6.72 3.51 1.54
CA THR A 134 -6.26 2.12 1.75
C THR A 134 -4.87 1.86 1.16
N ALA A 135 -4.47 2.64 0.16
CA ALA A 135 -3.18 2.56 -0.52
C ALA A 135 -2.07 3.39 0.18
N LEU A 136 -2.44 4.34 1.07
CA LEU A 136 -1.47 5.25 1.70
C LEU A 136 -0.34 4.54 2.44
N PRO A 137 -0.54 3.42 3.16
CA PRO A 137 0.57 2.70 3.79
C PRO A 137 1.62 2.22 2.80
N ALA A 138 1.22 1.70 1.63
CA ALA A 138 2.11 1.28 0.57
C ALA A 138 2.81 2.47 -0.12
N ILE A 139 2.06 3.54 -0.39
CA ILE A 139 2.61 4.79 -0.94
C ILE A 139 3.67 5.36 0.00
N SER A 140 3.37 5.46 1.30
CA SER A 140 4.30 5.96 2.31
C SER A 140 5.59 5.16 2.31
N ARG A 141 5.47 3.83 2.37
CA ARG A 141 6.60 2.92 2.35
C ARG A 141 7.46 3.11 1.10
N ARG A 142 6.85 3.17 -0.11
CA ARG A 142 7.61 3.36 -1.35
C ARG A 142 8.34 4.69 -1.39
N VAL A 143 7.67 5.78 -1.00
CA VAL A 143 8.28 7.13 -0.99
C VAL A 143 9.49 7.19 -0.05
N GLU A 144 9.41 6.54 1.12
CA GLU A 144 10.48 6.50 2.11
C GLU A 144 11.63 5.54 1.71
N GLU A 145 11.34 4.45 0.97
CA GLU A 145 12.33 3.50 0.47
C GLU A 145 13.09 4.00 -0.76
N LEU A 146 12.57 4.98 -1.50
CA LEU A 146 13.21 5.47 -2.71
C LEU A 146 14.54 6.17 -2.39
N PRO A 147 15.61 5.93 -3.20
CA PRO A 147 16.91 6.52 -2.97
C PRO A 147 16.91 8.03 -3.20
N ALA A 148 17.92 8.70 -2.65
CA ALA A 148 18.14 10.13 -2.86
C ALA A 148 18.18 10.48 -4.35
N GLY A 149 17.41 11.51 -4.74
CA GLY A 149 17.33 12.00 -6.11
C GLY A 149 16.34 11.26 -7.00
N ALA A 150 15.73 10.15 -6.56
CA ALA A 150 14.64 9.51 -7.30
C ALA A 150 13.47 10.49 -7.48
N GLN A 151 12.87 10.50 -8.67
CA GLN A 151 11.71 11.35 -8.97
C GLN A 151 10.45 10.57 -8.63
N VAL A 152 9.58 11.11 -7.77
CA VAL A 152 8.32 10.47 -7.42
C VAL A 152 7.17 11.47 -7.43
N ILE A 153 6.10 11.11 -8.13
CA ILE A 153 4.83 11.85 -8.16
C ILE A 153 3.80 11.01 -7.43
N VAL A 154 3.11 11.62 -6.47
CA VAL A 154 2.04 10.97 -5.72
C VAL A 154 0.73 11.70 -6.01
N LEU A 155 -0.30 10.96 -6.42
CA LEU A 155 -1.67 11.43 -6.49
C LEU A 155 -2.47 10.63 -5.47
N ALA A 156 -2.77 11.22 -4.33
CA ALA A 156 -3.39 10.53 -3.22
C ALA A 156 -4.73 11.14 -2.84
N GLN A 157 -5.71 10.27 -2.60
CA GLN A 157 -6.98 10.67 -2.01
C GLN A 157 -6.93 10.45 -0.50
N VAL A 158 -7.54 11.38 0.24
CA VAL A 158 -7.86 11.28 1.67
C VAL A 158 -9.32 11.61 1.89
N GLU A 159 -9.89 11.16 3.00
CA GLU A 159 -11.28 11.51 3.35
C GLU A 159 -11.36 12.85 4.10
N ASP A 160 -10.30 13.22 4.80
CA ASP A 160 -10.22 14.44 5.59
C ASP A 160 -8.84 15.09 5.42
N SER A 161 -8.79 16.40 5.50
CA SER A 161 -7.52 17.16 5.47
C SER A 161 -6.57 16.78 6.60
N ASP A 162 -7.07 16.28 7.73
CA ASP A 162 -6.26 15.80 8.85
C ASP A 162 -5.48 14.53 8.50
N ASP A 163 -5.86 13.81 7.44
CA ASP A 163 -5.17 12.61 6.96
C ASP A 163 -3.98 12.94 6.02
N ILE A 164 -3.85 14.20 5.62
CA ILE A 164 -2.69 14.67 4.86
C ILE A 164 -1.44 14.51 5.72
N ARG A 165 -0.44 13.85 5.15
CA ARG A 165 0.80 13.53 5.85
C ARG A 165 2.04 14.00 5.11
N THR A 166 3.13 14.14 5.83
CA THR A 166 4.46 14.33 5.28
C THR A 166 5.21 13.00 5.27
N PHE A 167 6.20 12.88 4.40
CA PHE A 167 7.02 11.68 4.26
C PHE A 167 8.47 12.01 4.58
N ASP A 168 9.14 11.15 5.33
CA ASP A 168 10.58 11.23 5.54
C ASP A 168 11.27 10.56 4.33
N THR A 169 11.67 11.37 3.37
CA THR A 169 12.21 10.87 2.10
C THR A 169 13.37 11.71 1.59
N ALA A 170 14.35 11.04 0.98
CA ALA A 170 15.43 11.68 0.24
C ALA A 170 15.11 11.84 -1.27
N ALA A 171 13.96 11.31 -1.73
CA ALA A 171 13.52 11.45 -3.11
C ALA A 171 12.97 12.87 -3.38
N HIS A 172 12.94 13.24 -4.66
CA HIS A 172 12.23 14.44 -5.12
C HIS A 172 10.74 14.12 -5.25
N LEU A 173 9.98 14.48 -4.23
CA LEU A 173 8.55 14.21 -4.11
C LEU A 173 7.72 15.39 -4.62
N ASP A 174 6.87 15.13 -5.62
CA ASP A 174 5.74 15.99 -5.99
C ASP A 174 4.45 15.28 -5.59
N ILE A 175 3.64 15.90 -4.73
CA ILE A 175 2.41 15.29 -4.22
C ILE A 175 1.20 16.18 -4.41
N LYS A 176 0.13 15.58 -4.92
CA LYS A 176 -1.19 16.20 -5.00
C LYS A 176 -2.20 15.39 -4.20
N TRP A 177 -2.81 16.04 -3.24
CA TRP A 177 -3.90 15.51 -2.44
C TRP A 177 -5.25 15.84 -3.06
N SER A 178 -6.19 14.93 -2.97
CA SER A 178 -7.61 15.08 -3.31
C SER A 178 -8.48 14.59 -2.16
N THR A 179 -9.70 15.09 -2.07
CA THR A 179 -10.66 14.70 -1.02
C THR A 179 -11.85 13.91 -1.57
N ALA A 180 -11.88 13.70 -2.88
CA ALA A 180 -12.92 12.93 -3.56
C ALA A 180 -12.37 12.11 -4.72
N PRO A 181 -13.01 10.96 -5.07
CA PRO A 181 -12.59 10.13 -6.20
C PRO A 181 -12.55 10.89 -7.54
N ASP A 182 -13.53 11.76 -7.79
CA ASP A 182 -13.59 12.54 -9.03
C ASP A 182 -12.41 13.53 -9.16
N GLU A 183 -11.94 14.09 -8.04
CA GLU A 183 -10.76 14.95 -8.01
C GLU A 183 -9.49 14.14 -8.30
N LEU A 184 -9.38 12.91 -7.76
CA LEU A 184 -8.29 12.01 -8.06
C LEU A 184 -8.27 11.65 -9.56
N LEU A 185 -9.42 11.28 -10.13
CA LEU A 185 -9.57 10.99 -11.55
C LEU A 185 -9.20 12.19 -12.43
N LEU A 186 -9.61 13.39 -12.06
CA LEU A 186 -9.24 14.62 -12.76
C LEU A 186 -7.72 14.87 -12.68
N ALA A 187 -7.11 14.62 -11.51
CA ALA A 187 -5.67 14.72 -11.34
C ALA A 187 -4.93 13.75 -12.27
N VAL A 188 -5.39 12.50 -12.38
CA VAL A 188 -4.80 11.49 -13.28
C VAL A 188 -5.00 11.89 -14.76
N LYS A 189 -6.18 12.38 -15.14
CA LYS A 189 -6.46 12.86 -16.51
C LYS A 189 -5.51 14.00 -16.91
N SER A 190 -5.30 14.95 -16.00
CA SER A 190 -4.46 16.13 -16.24
C SER A 190 -2.96 15.88 -16.06
N LEU A 191 -2.55 14.72 -15.52
CA LEU A 191 -1.16 14.37 -15.28
C LEU A 191 -0.37 14.35 -16.58
N ILE A 192 0.72 15.11 -16.62
CA ILE A 192 1.72 15.05 -17.70
C ILE A 192 2.78 14.05 -17.27
N LEU A 193 2.95 12.98 -18.05
CA LEU A 193 3.95 11.97 -17.75
C LEU A 193 5.35 12.54 -18.02
N PRO A 194 6.31 12.38 -17.09
CA PRO A 194 7.69 12.82 -17.31
C PRO A 194 8.37 12.09 -18.48
N ALA A 195 9.40 12.67 -19.03
CA ALA A 195 10.24 12.00 -20.03
C ALA A 195 11.06 10.87 -19.38
N GLY A 196 11.42 9.86 -20.16
CA GLY A 196 12.20 8.73 -19.69
C GLY A 196 11.35 7.49 -19.42
N THR A 197 11.95 6.52 -18.74
CA THR A 197 11.29 5.26 -18.33
C THR A 197 10.75 5.40 -16.92
N GLY A 198 9.49 5.08 -16.72
CA GLY A 198 8.86 5.19 -15.41
C GLY A 198 8.04 3.98 -15.04
N TYR A 199 7.62 3.94 -13.80
CA TYR A 199 6.71 2.94 -13.29
C TYR A 199 5.51 3.58 -12.61
N ILE A 200 4.33 3.13 -12.96
CA ILE A 200 3.08 3.62 -12.36
C ILE A 200 2.46 2.50 -11.53
N TRP A 201 2.19 2.80 -10.28
CA TRP A 201 1.49 1.92 -9.37
C TRP A 201 0.22 2.59 -8.85
N CYS A 202 -0.89 1.84 -8.87
CA CYS A 202 -2.18 2.33 -8.43
C CYS A 202 -2.87 1.29 -7.54
N ALA A 203 -3.51 1.73 -6.46
CA ALA A 203 -4.35 0.86 -5.64
C ALA A 203 -5.49 1.62 -4.96
N GLY A 204 -6.63 0.94 -4.75
CA GLY A 204 -7.80 1.51 -4.10
C GLY A 204 -9.11 0.87 -4.50
N GLU A 205 -10.19 1.66 -4.53
CA GLU A 205 -11.55 1.21 -4.90
C GLU A 205 -11.61 0.70 -6.36
N ALA A 206 -12.27 -0.44 -6.55
CA ALA A 206 -12.24 -1.20 -7.81
C ALA A 206 -12.71 -0.40 -9.04
N ASN A 207 -13.81 0.35 -8.94
CA ASN A 207 -14.34 1.11 -10.07
C ASN A 207 -13.43 2.30 -10.42
N VAL A 208 -12.91 2.99 -9.41
CA VAL A 208 -11.95 4.09 -9.58
C VAL A 208 -10.66 3.59 -10.21
N MET A 209 -10.14 2.46 -9.73
CA MET A 209 -8.93 1.84 -10.28
C MET A 209 -9.11 1.37 -11.72
N ALA A 210 -10.27 0.84 -12.08
CA ALA A 210 -10.59 0.47 -13.46
C ALA A 210 -10.59 1.70 -14.40
N GLU A 211 -11.16 2.82 -13.96
CA GLU A 211 -11.13 4.06 -14.73
C GLU A 211 -9.72 4.65 -14.84
N ILE A 212 -8.94 4.64 -13.77
CA ILE A 212 -7.52 5.06 -13.79
C ILE A 212 -6.72 4.19 -14.76
N LYS A 213 -6.92 2.87 -14.74
CA LYS A 213 -6.27 1.98 -15.70
C LYS A 213 -6.59 2.35 -17.15
N GLN A 214 -7.87 2.61 -17.44
CA GLN A 214 -8.27 3.04 -18.79
C GLN A 214 -7.60 4.35 -19.19
N ILE A 215 -7.57 5.35 -18.31
CA ILE A 215 -6.91 6.63 -18.58
C ILE A 215 -5.42 6.42 -18.89
N LEU A 216 -4.71 5.63 -18.08
CA LEU A 216 -3.28 5.43 -18.25
C LEU A 216 -2.95 4.63 -19.52
N ILE A 217 -3.63 3.50 -19.72
CA ILE A 217 -3.31 2.57 -20.80
C ILE A 217 -3.90 3.05 -22.14
N THR A 218 -5.17 3.49 -22.12
CA THR A 218 -5.89 3.80 -23.37
C THR A 218 -5.71 5.26 -23.76
N ASP A 219 -6.00 6.20 -22.85
CA ASP A 219 -6.02 7.63 -23.21
C ASP A 219 -4.62 8.22 -23.28
N LYS A 220 -3.72 7.83 -22.34
CA LYS A 220 -2.32 8.27 -22.32
C LYS A 220 -1.38 7.33 -23.11
N ASN A 221 -1.89 6.19 -23.57
CA ASN A 221 -1.13 5.18 -24.34
C ASN A 221 0.17 4.75 -23.63
N TYR A 222 0.14 4.64 -22.27
CA TYR A 222 1.31 4.23 -21.51
C TYR A 222 1.47 2.69 -21.51
N PRO A 223 2.70 2.15 -21.60
CA PRO A 223 2.91 0.70 -21.71
C PRO A 223 2.38 -0.07 -20.48
N SER A 224 1.47 -1.01 -20.70
CA SER A 224 0.82 -1.77 -19.62
C SER A 224 1.80 -2.58 -18.76
N LYS A 225 2.96 -2.98 -19.31
CA LYS A 225 4.00 -3.71 -18.57
C LYS A 225 4.65 -2.87 -17.45
N ASP A 226 4.59 -1.55 -17.56
CA ASP A 226 5.16 -0.60 -16.60
C ASP A 226 4.07 0.05 -15.72
N VAL A 227 2.86 -0.55 -15.72
CA VAL A 227 1.71 -0.13 -14.89
C VAL A 227 1.22 -1.31 -14.06
N SER A 228 1.07 -1.10 -12.77
CA SER A 228 0.37 -2.03 -11.86
C SER A 228 -0.87 -1.36 -11.30
N VAL A 229 -2.01 -2.01 -11.40
CA VAL A 229 -3.27 -1.52 -10.84
C VAL A 229 -3.91 -2.63 -10.02
N ALA A 230 -4.12 -2.38 -8.74
CA ALA A 230 -4.73 -3.30 -7.80
C ALA A 230 -6.03 -2.72 -7.23
N SER A 231 -7.07 -3.53 -7.19
CA SER A 231 -8.31 -3.21 -6.50
C SER A 231 -8.24 -3.79 -5.09
N TYR A 232 -8.12 -2.92 -4.09
CA TYR A 232 -8.01 -3.34 -2.70
C TYR A 232 -9.36 -3.58 -2.05
N TRP A 233 -10.38 -2.87 -2.52
CA TRP A 233 -11.74 -2.99 -2.03
C TRP A 233 -12.75 -2.61 -3.12
N LYS A 234 -14.01 -2.93 -2.87
CA LYS A 234 -15.13 -2.59 -3.76
C LYS A 234 -16.34 -2.22 -2.94
N THR A 235 -16.96 -1.13 -3.28
CA THR A 235 -18.19 -0.66 -2.64
C THR A 235 -19.26 -1.75 -2.67
N GLY A 236 -19.80 -2.08 -1.48
CA GLY A 236 -20.84 -3.10 -1.32
C GLY A 236 -20.33 -4.55 -1.20
N PHE A 237 -19.01 -4.79 -1.17
CA PHE A 237 -18.41 -6.12 -0.98
C PHE A 237 -17.51 -6.14 0.26
N SER A 238 -17.68 -7.15 1.11
CA SER A 238 -16.96 -7.24 2.38
C SER A 238 -15.59 -7.92 2.31
N ASP A 239 -15.28 -8.64 1.25
CA ASP A 239 -14.00 -9.34 1.03
C ASP A 239 -13.68 -9.31 -0.47
N PHE A 240 -12.97 -8.28 -0.89
CA PHE A 240 -12.64 -8.06 -2.29
C PHE A 240 -11.17 -7.69 -2.44
N HIS A 241 -10.49 -8.40 -3.34
CA HIS A 241 -9.14 -8.05 -3.79
C HIS A 241 -8.95 -8.59 -5.21
N GLU A 242 -8.56 -7.74 -6.14
CA GLU A 242 -8.34 -8.10 -7.53
C GLU A 242 -7.15 -7.31 -8.12
N HIS A 243 -6.34 -7.97 -8.96
CA HIS A 243 -5.39 -7.30 -9.84
C HIS A 243 -6.04 -7.08 -11.20
N LEU A 244 -6.11 -5.84 -11.64
CA LEU A 244 -6.73 -5.42 -12.90
C LEU A 244 -5.76 -5.52 -14.09
#